data_e314e509d17d9a820de608e997324374
#
_entry.id   e314e509d17d9a820de608e997324374
#
_cell.length_a   1.000
_cell.length_b   1.000
_cell.length_c   1.000
_cell.angle_alpha   90.00
_cell.angle_beta   90.00
_cell.angle_gamma   90.00
#
_symmetry.space_group_name_H-M   'P 1'
#
loop_
_entity.id
_entity.type
_entity.pdbx_description
1 polymer ?
#
loop_
_entity_poly.entity_id
_entity_poly.type
_entity_poly.pdbx_seq_one_letter_code
_entity_poly.pdbx_strand_id
1 'polypeptide(L)'
;RDTDRSRGLGDVYKRQYLLRLLILSDTIRKIEILFYKEESIMRGVETRIQEIRHKIFTEVARMAYHTEWPVKDRMEALPYKIIPGEKGNFRNDVFLERAIVGERLRLAMGLPYRSAAEHSPISDGIEAADKDETYYTPPLINVIKFACNACPEKRVHVTDGCQGCLAHPCMEVCPKDAVSLDRTTGKSVIDQEKCIKCGRCASVCSYNAIIVQERPCAKACGMDAISSDENGKANIDYDKCVSCGQCLVNCPFGAIADKSQIFQTIRAIQSGEKVYAAVAPAFVGQFGPKVTPGKLRAAMKALGFADVFEVAIGADLCAKQEAEDFLKEVPDELPFMATSCCPAWSVMAKKLFPEHAKCISMALTPMTLTARLIKQHNPDARVVFIGPCAAKKLEAMRRSVRSCLLYTSPSPRDRSVSR
;
A
#
# COMPACT_ATOMS: atom_id res chain seq x y z
N ARG A 1 47.55 -11.86 -41.47
CA ARG A 1 47.37 -12.87 -40.35
C ARG A 1 47.03 -12.25 -39.02
N ASP A 2 46.33 -11.08 -38.99
CA ASP A 2 45.95 -10.39 -37.73
C ASP A 2 44.47 -10.02 -37.63
N THR A 3 43.61 -10.65 -38.42
CA THR A 3 42.15 -10.39 -38.40
C THR A 3 41.31 -11.40 -37.62
N ASP A 4 41.94 -12.44 -37.08
CA ASP A 4 41.19 -13.53 -36.40
C ASP A 4 41.16 -13.46 -34.85
N ARG A 5 41.99 -12.55 -34.26
CA ARG A 5 41.97 -12.36 -32.80
C ARG A 5 40.86 -11.43 -32.27
N SER A 6 40.36 -10.53 -33.10
CA SER A 6 39.30 -9.56 -32.69
C SER A 6 37.91 -10.20 -32.70
N ARG A 7 37.66 -11.24 -33.49
CA ARG A 7 36.37 -11.94 -33.52
C ARG A 7 36.13 -12.84 -32.29
N GLY A 8 37.21 -13.41 -31.71
CA GLY A 8 37.10 -14.28 -30.54
C GLY A 8 36.73 -13.56 -29.22
N LEU A 9 37.20 -12.33 -29.04
CA LEU A 9 36.92 -11.54 -27.83
C LEU A 9 35.47 -11.04 -27.79
N GLY A 10 34.89 -10.64 -28.92
CA GLY A 10 33.49 -10.23 -29.02
C GLY A 10 32.50 -11.36 -28.71
N ASP A 11 32.85 -12.62 -29.09
CA ASP A 11 32.01 -13.78 -28.82
C ASP A 11 32.11 -14.27 -27.36
N VAL A 12 33.26 -14.10 -26.71
CA VAL A 12 33.44 -14.40 -25.29
C VAL A 12 32.66 -13.43 -24.44
N TYR A 13 32.68 -12.13 -24.77
CA TYR A 13 31.84 -11.11 -24.07
C TYR A 13 30.36 -11.34 -24.30
N LYS A 14 29.92 -11.65 -25.52
CA LYS A 14 28.52 -11.99 -25.81
C LYS A 14 28.08 -13.26 -25.09
N ARG A 15 28.92 -14.31 -25.01
CA ARG A 15 28.63 -15.53 -24.26
C ARG A 15 28.59 -15.29 -22.75
N GLN A 16 29.49 -14.47 -22.20
CA GLN A 16 29.47 -14.12 -20.78
C GLN A 16 28.25 -13.23 -20.45
N TYR A 17 27.85 -12.35 -21.36
CA TYR A 17 26.64 -11.53 -21.20
C TYR A 17 25.36 -12.38 -21.28
N LEU A 18 25.29 -13.28 -22.26
CA LEU A 18 24.21 -14.28 -22.37
C LEU A 18 24.17 -15.24 -21.18
N LEU A 19 25.32 -15.70 -20.67
CA LEU A 19 25.39 -16.53 -19.47
C LEU A 19 24.94 -15.76 -18.21
N ARG A 20 25.30 -14.47 -18.07
CA ARG A 20 24.80 -13.62 -16.98
C ARG A 20 23.30 -13.37 -17.10
N LEU A 21 22.76 -13.14 -18.29
CA LEU A 21 21.33 -13.02 -18.54
C LEU A 21 20.57 -14.32 -18.27
N LEU A 22 21.13 -15.47 -18.65
CA LEU A 22 20.57 -16.78 -18.35
C LEU A 22 20.63 -17.12 -16.87
N ILE A 23 21.71 -16.78 -16.18
CA ILE A 23 21.87 -16.98 -14.72
C ILE A 23 20.89 -16.06 -13.95
N LEU A 24 20.70 -14.81 -14.36
CA LEU A 24 19.72 -13.91 -13.78
C LEU A 24 18.28 -14.37 -14.06
N SER A 25 18.00 -14.82 -15.28
CA SER A 25 16.70 -15.42 -15.65
C SER A 25 16.44 -16.71 -14.86
N ASP A 26 17.44 -17.58 -14.71
CA ASP A 26 17.35 -18.81 -13.90
C ASP A 26 17.25 -18.53 -12.41
N THR A 27 17.91 -17.50 -11.89
CA THR A 27 17.82 -17.11 -10.47
C THR A 27 16.45 -16.52 -10.17
N ILE A 28 15.90 -15.67 -11.03
CA ILE A 28 14.53 -15.16 -10.90
C ILE A 28 13.53 -16.32 -11.04
N ARG A 29 13.74 -17.22 -11.99
CA ARG A 29 12.90 -18.41 -12.18
C ARG A 29 13.00 -19.40 -11.01
N LYS A 30 14.20 -19.58 -10.43
CA LYS A 30 14.41 -20.40 -9.22
C LYS A 30 13.77 -19.74 -7.99
N ILE A 31 13.82 -18.43 -7.88
CA ILE A 31 13.14 -17.68 -6.83
C ILE A 31 11.62 -17.76 -7.03
N GLU A 32 11.12 -17.60 -8.24
CA GLU A 32 9.70 -17.84 -8.57
C GLU A 32 9.29 -19.28 -8.25
N ILE A 33 10.11 -20.28 -8.58
CA ILE A 33 9.85 -21.71 -8.28
C ILE A 33 9.89 -21.97 -6.77
N LEU A 34 10.84 -21.38 -6.04
CA LEU A 34 10.91 -21.51 -4.57
C LEU A 34 9.71 -20.89 -3.86
N PHE A 35 9.14 -19.81 -4.40
CA PHE A 35 8.00 -19.14 -3.81
C PHE A 35 6.64 -19.60 -4.36
N TYR A 36 6.59 -20.21 -5.57
CA TYR A 36 5.34 -20.64 -6.21
C TYR A 36 5.00 -22.13 -6.03
N LYS A 37 5.96 -22.98 -5.67
CA LYS A 37 5.74 -24.44 -5.59
C LYS A 37 5.16 -24.94 -4.27
N GLU A 38 5.09 -24.10 -3.25
CA GLU A 38 4.40 -24.45 -2.02
C GLU A 38 3.10 -23.62 -1.97
N GLU A 39 1.95 -24.29 -1.89
CA GLU A 39 0.71 -23.71 -1.42
C GLU A 39 1.00 -23.02 -0.09
N SER A 40 1.41 -21.76 -0.15
CA SER A 40 1.63 -20.96 1.03
C SER A 40 0.26 -20.77 1.67
N ILE A 41 0.03 -21.42 2.80
CA ILE A 41 -1.11 -21.14 3.66
C ILE A 41 -0.93 -19.68 4.08
N MET A 42 -1.49 -18.78 3.28
CA MET A 42 -1.51 -17.36 3.59
C MET A 42 -2.46 -17.12 4.75
N ARG A 43 -2.06 -16.30 5.69
CA ARG A 43 -2.98 -15.76 6.70
C ARG A 43 -3.97 -14.84 5.98
N GLY A 44 -5.14 -15.37 5.63
CA GLY A 44 -6.21 -14.63 4.96
C GLY A 44 -6.54 -15.17 3.57
N VAL A 45 -7.61 -14.62 2.99
CA VAL A 45 -8.10 -15.00 1.67
C VAL A 45 -7.38 -14.14 0.62
N GLU A 46 -6.74 -14.78 -0.36
CA GLU A 46 -6.18 -14.05 -1.51
C GLU A 46 -7.32 -13.52 -2.38
N THR A 47 -7.34 -12.22 -2.56
CA THR A 47 -8.35 -11.53 -3.36
C THR A 47 -7.87 -11.29 -4.78
N ARG A 48 -8.80 -11.18 -5.74
CA ARG A 48 -8.48 -10.80 -7.13
C ARG A 48 -7.71 -9.48 -7.23
N ILE A 49 -7.92 -8.56 -6.31
CA ILE A 49 -7.19 -7.28 -6.26
C ILE A 49 -5.72 -7.52 -5.92
N GLN A 50 -5.44 -8.43 -4.98
CA GLN A 50 -4.05 -8.78 -4.62
C GLN A 50 -3.36 -9.50 -5.79
N GLU A 51 -4.04 -10.40 -6.48
CA GLU A 51 -3.53 -11.07 -7.69
C GLU A 51 -3.11 -10.05 -8.77
N ILE A 52 -3.99 -9.08 -9.09
CA ILE A 52 -3.66 -8.03 -10.07
C ILE A 52 -2.47 -7.19 -9.60
N ARG A 53 -2.44 -6.82 -8.34
CA ARG A 53 -1.33 -6.03 -7.77
C ARG A 53 -0.01 -6.80 -7.85
N HIS A 54 -0.03 -8.09 -7.54
CA HIS A 54 1.13 -8.95 -7.66
C HIS A 54 1.65 -9.01 -9.10
N LYS A 55 0.76 -9.24 -10.09
CA LYS A 55 1.12 -9.21 -11.51
C LYS A 55 1.74 -7.86 -11.93
N ILE A 56 1.16 -6.75 -11.49
CA ILE A 56 1.67 -5.41 -11.80
C ILE A 56 3.07 -5.21 -11.23
N PHE A 57 3.30 -5.50 -9.95
CA PHE A 57 4.62 -5.34 -9.34
C PHE A 57 5.66 -6.28 -9.95
N THR A 58 5.28 -7.50 -10.31
CA THR A 58 6.16 -8.46 -11.02
C THR A 58 6.58 -7.92 -12.38
N GLU A 59 5.65 -7.39 -13.17
CA GLU A 59 5.99 -6.85 -14.49
C GLU A 59 6.82 -5.57 -14.41
N VAL A 60 6.54 -4.70 -13.44
CA VAL A 60 7.36 -3.51 -13.17
C VAL A 60 8.77 -3.91 -12.75
N ALA A 61 8.91 -4.92 -11.90
CA ALA A 61 10.20 -5.44 -11.50
C ALA A 61 10.97 -6.05 -12.69
N ARG A 62 10.31 -6.86 -13.53
CA ARG A 62 10.91 -7.40 -14.76
C ARG A 62 11.40 -6.30 -15.68
N MET A 63 10.58 -5.27 -15.89
CA MET A 63 10.94 -4.13 -16.71
C MET A 63 12.16 -3.38 -16.14
N ALA A 64 12.27 -3.24 -14.83
CA ALA A 64 13.40 -2.59 -14.19
C ALA A 64 14.70 -3.39 -14.28
N TYR A 65 14.64 -4.73 -14.26
CA TYR A 65 15.82 -5.59 -14.42
C TYR A 65 16.36 -5.64 -15.87
N HIS A 66 15.50 -5.43 -16.86
CA HIS A 66 15.86 -5.48 -18.28
C HIS A 66 16.11 -4.07 -18.81
N THR A 67 17.32 -3.57 -18.56
CA THR A 67 17.72 -2.21 -18.93
C THR A 67 17.81 -1.96 -20.44
N GLU A 68 17.95 -3.02 -21.23
CA GLU A 68 17.99 -3.00 -22.69
C GLU A 68 16.65 -2.77 -23.36
N TRP A 69 15.56 -2.84 -22.59
CA TRP A 69 14.22 -2.71 -23.15
C TRP A 69 13.75 -1.26 -23.17
N PRO A 70 13.07 -0.81 -24.25
CA PRO A 70 12.45 0.49 -24.26
C PRO A 70 11.29 0.53 -23.26
N VAL A 71 11.55 1.13 -22.10
CA VAL A 71 10.62 1.16 -20.94
C VAL A 71 9.27 1.75 -21.36
N LYS A 72 9.28 2.78 -22.22
CA LYS A 72 8.07 3.46 -22.71
C LYS A 72 7.14 2.51 -23.45
N ASP A 73 7.64 1.81 -24.46
CA ASP A 73 6.84 0.92 -25.30
C ASP A 73 6.33 -0.28 -24.52
N ARG A 74 7.17 -0.79 -23.62
CA ARG A 74 6.75 -1.89 -22.75
C ARG A 74 5.63 -1.49 -21.81
N MET A 75 5.71 -0.31 -21.20
CA MET A 75 4.69 0.17 -20.30
C MET A 75 3.32 0.28 -20.99
N GLU A 76 3.29 0.74 -22.25
CA GLU A 76 2.05 0.82 -23.03
C GLU A 76 1.47 -0.58 -23.34
N ALA A 77 2.30 -1.59 -23.52
CA ALA A 77 1.87 -2.97 -23.83
C ALA A 77 1.44 -3.77 -22.59
N LEU A 78 1.92 -3.41 -21.38
CA LEU A 78 1.69 -4.20 -20.16
C LEU A 78 0.21 -4.39 -19.80
N PRO A 79 -0.72 -3.44 -19.96
CA PRO A 79 -2.13 -3.68 -19.69
C PRO A 79 -2.72 -4.84 -20.51
N TYR A 80 -2.29 -5.00 -21.76
CA TYR A 80 -2.73 -6.09 -22.63
C TYR A 80 -2.10 -7.43 -22.26
N LYS A 81 -0.87 -7.41 -21.72
CA LYS A 81 -0.19 -8.61 -21.20
C LYS A 81 -0.82 -9.10 -19.89
N ILE A 82 -1.17 -8.17 -19.00
CA ILE A 82 -1.74 -8.48 -17.66
C ILE A 82 -3.21 -8.92 -17.79
N ILE A 83 -3.95 -8.28 -18.69
CA ILE A 83 -5.35 -8.59 -19.01
C ILE A 83 -5.45 -9.01 -20.49
N PRO A 84 -5.14 -10.26 -20.80
CA PRO A 84 -5.19 -10.77 -22.18
C PRO A 84 -6.63 -11.07 -22.62
N GLY A 85 -6.83 -11.18 -23.94
CA GLY A 85 -8.11 -11.59 -24.55
C GLY A 85 -9.07 -10.42 -24.74
N GLU A 86 -10.29 -10.74 -25.16
CA GLU A 86 -11.33 -9.77 -25.54
C GLU A 86 -12.39 -9.56 -24.47
N LYS A 87 -12.42 -10.44 -23.46
CA LYS A 87 -13.39 -10.38 -22.36
C LYS A 87 -12.71 -9.96 -21.07
N GLY A 88 -13.42 -9.17 -20.25
CA GLY A 88 -12.95 -8.81 -18.92
C GLY A 88 -12.84 -10.03 -18.00
N ASN A 89 -11.81 -10.06 -17.14
CA ASN A 89 -11.58 -11.14 -16.18
C ASN A 89 -12.19 -10.84 -14.81
N PHE A 90 -12.31 -9.56 -14.48
CA PHE A 90 -12.72 -9.06 -13.15
C PHE A 90 -13.92 -8.12 -13.23
N ARG A 91 -14.16 -7.53 -14.41
CA ARG A 91 -15.26 -6.61 -14.73
C ARG A 91 -15.85 -6.98 -16.08
N ASN A 92 -16.98 -6.40 -16.39
CA ASN A 92 -17.68 -6.67 -17.66
C ASN A 92 -16.99 -6.04 -18.89
N ASP A 93 -16.09 -5.06 -18.66
CA ASP A 93 -15.42 -4.30 -19.72
C ASP A 93 -13.91 -4.48 -19.63
N VAL A 94 -13.33 -5.09 -20.65
CA VAL A 94 -11.88 -5.34 -20.76
C VAL A 94 -11.07 -4.06 -20.94
N PHE A 95 -11.62 -3.05 -21.62
CA PHE A 95 -10.95 -1.76 -21.82
C PHE A 95 -10.85 -1.01 -20.51
N LEU A 96 -11.91 -1.03 -19.70
CA LEU A 96 -11.91 -0.46 -18.37
C LEU A 96 -10.89 -1.16 -17.47
N GLU A 97 -10.81 -2.49 -17.52
CA GLU A 97 -9.80 -3.24 -16.76
C GLU A 97 -8.38 -2.84 -17.13
N ARG A 98 -8.08 -2.75 -18.43
CA ARG A 98 -6.77 -2.31 -18.93
C ARG A 98 -6.44 -0.87 -18.55
N ALA A 99 -7.43 0.02 -18.60
CA ALA A 99 -7.25 1.40 -18.14
C ALA A 99 -6.90 1.45 -16.65
N ILE A 100 -7.59 0.67 -15.80
CA ILE A 100 -7.30 0.57 -14.37
C ILE A 100 -5.88 0.01 -14.13
N VAL A 101 -5.49 -1.02 -14.86
CA VAL A 101 -4.14 -1.59 -14.79
C VAL A 101 -3.09 -0.56 -15.21
N GLY A 102 -3.36 0.25 -16.26
CA GLY A 102 -2.48 1.33 -16.69
C GLY A 102 -2.20 2.35 -15.59
N GLU A 103 -3.23 2.83 -14.89
CA GLU A 103 -3.02 3.75 -13.76
C GLU A 103 -2.30 3.09 -12.58
N ARG A 104 -2.55 1.82 -12.34
CA ARG A 104 -1.83 1.09 -11.29
C ARG A 104 -0.35 0.88 -11.64
N LEU A 105 -0.02 0.66 -12.91
CA LEU A 105 1.37 0.60 -13.39
C LEU A 105 2.09 1.93 -13.14
N ARG A 106 1.44 3.06 -13.48
CA ARG A 106 1.98 4.39 -13.20
C ARG A 106 2.30 4.57 -11.71
N LEU A 107 1.33 4.29 -10.84
CA LEU A 107 1.51 4.38 -9.39
C LEU A 107 2.58 3.40 -8.88
N ALA A 108 2.68 2.21 -9.46
CA ALA A 108 3.72 1.23 -9.12
C ALA A 108 5.13 1.72 -9.50
N MET A 109 5.25 2.58 -10.50
CA MET A 109 6.49 3.24 -10.90
C MET A 109 6.73 4.59 -10.19
N GLY A 110 5.86 4.98 -9.24
CA GLY A 110 5.97 6.24 -8.52
C GLY A 110 5.42 7.45 -9.27
N LEU A 111 4.88 7.27 -10.48
CA LEU A 111 4.31 8.34 -11.31
C LEU A 111 2.98 8.85 -10.75
N PRO A 112 2.59 10.08 -11.05
CA PRO A 112 1.28 10.63 -10.68
C PRO A 112 0.15 9.96 -11.47
N TYR A 113 -1.06 9.98 -10.90
CA TYR A 113 -2.31 9.65 -11.58
C TYR A 113 -2.56 10.65 -12.72
N ARG A 114 -3.01 10.15 -13.89
CA ARG A 114 -3.30 11.02 -15.05
C ARG A 114 -4.60 11.78 -14.86
N SER A 115 -4.65 12.99 -15.42
CA SER A 115 -5.92 13.72 -15.56
C SER A 115 -6.87 12.96 -16.50
N ALA A 116 -8.16 12.97 -16.17
CA ALA A 116 -9.19 12.43 -17.08
C ALA A 116 -9.57 13.44 -18.17
N ALA A 117 -9.21 14.71 -18.01
CA ALA A 117 -9.55 15.79 -18.93
C ALA A 117 -8.57 15.92 -20.10
N GLU A 118 -7.36 15.36 -19.98
CA GLU A 118 -6.29 15.51 -20.96
C GLU A 118 -5.84 14.15 -21.48
N HIS A 119 -5.63 14.07 -22.78
CA HIS A 119 -5.06 12.87 -23.38
C HIS A 119 -3.58 12.74 -22.99
N SER A 120 -3.23 11.60 -22.38
CA SER A 120 -1.87 11.30 -21.99
C SER A 120 -1.63 9.77 -22.10
N PRO A 121 -0.50 9.34 -22.70
CA PRO A 121 -0.14 7.93 -22.73
C PRO A 121 0.15 7.40 -21.31
N ILE A 122 0.10 6.08 -21.12
CA ILE A 122 0.41 5.45 -19.81
C ILE A 122 1.86 5.77 -19.40
N SER A 123 2.74 5.87 -20.35
CA SER A 123 4.18 6.13 -20.18
C SER A 123 4.55 7.61 -19.99
N ASP A 124 3.58 8.52 -19.96
CA ASP A 124 3.85 9.94 -19.81
C ASP A 124 4.60 10.25 -18.50
N GLY A 125 5.67 11.03 -18.58
CA GLY A 125 6.53 11.37 -17.45
C GLY A 125 7.43 10.23 -16.96
N ILE A 126 7.61 9.16 -17.74
CA ILE A 126 8.39 7.99 -17.33
C ILE A 126 9.87 8.32 -17.09
N GLU A 127 10.37 9.35 -17.73
CA GLU A 127 11.74 9.86 -17.56
C GLU A 127 11.97 10.33 -16.10
N ALA A 128 10.91 10.72 -15.41
CA ALA A 128 10.98 11.07 -13.98
C ALA A 128 11.15 9.82 -13.11
N ALA A 129 10.65 8.66 -13.55
CA ALA A 129 10.78 7.41 -12.82
C ALA A 129 12.18 6.79 -12.92
N ASP A 130 12.93 7.10 -13.97
CA ASP A 130 14.27 6.55 -14.23
C ASP A 130 15.41 7.38 -13.60
N LYS A 131 15.08 8.41 -12.83
CA LYS A 131 16.07 9.20 -12.09
C LYS A 131 16.48 8.50 -10.81
N ASP A 132 17.78 8.46 -10.54
CA ASP A 132 18.38 7.78 -9.39
C ASP A 132 17.89 8.29 -8.01
N GLU A 133 17.45 9.55 -7.95
CA GLU A 133 17.02 10.20 -6.71
C GLU A 133 15.55 10.62 -6.76
N THR A 134 14.68 9.74 -7.25
CA THR A 134 13.26 10.04 -7.29
C THR A 134 12.60 9.78 -5.96
N TYR A 135 12.29 10.85 -5.23
CA TYR A 135 11.47 10.78 -4.03
C TYR A 135 9.99 10.73 -4.39
N TYR A 136 9.19 10.20 -3.48
CA TYR A 136 7.75 10.24 -3.64
C TYR A 136 7.25 11.67 -3.80
N THR A 137 6.48 11.90 -4.85
CA THR A 137 5.72 13.13 -5.01
C THR A 137 4.32 12.91 -4.42
N PRO A 138 3.86 13.72 -3.46
CA PRO A 138 2.49 13.63 -2.96
C PRO A 138 1.47 13.80 -4.10
N PRO A 139 0.29 13.22 -3.96
CA PRO A 139 -0.19 12.36 -2.88
C PRO A 139 0.31 10.91 -3.00
N LEU A 140 0.54 10.25 -1.84
CA LEU A 140 0.98 8.84 -1.81
C LEU A 140 -0.17 7.87 -2.05
N ILE A 141 -1.35 8.18 -1.51
CA ILE A 141 -2.56 7.39 -1.68
C ILE A 141 -3.45 8.07 -2.71
N ASN A 142 -3.86 7.33 -3.73
CA ASN A 142 -4.60 7.86 -4.87
C ASN A 142 -5.89 7.07 -5.09
N VAL A 143 -6.94 7.76 -5.55
CA VAL A 143 -8.19 7.13 -5.98
C VAL A 143 -8.22 7.09 -7.50
N ILE A 144 -8.25 5.89 -8.06
CA ILE A 144 -8.50 5.67 -9.49
C ILE A 144 -10.00 5.85 -9.70
N LYS A 145 -10.41 7.03 -10.13
CA LYS A 145 -11.82 7.46 -10.17
C LYS A 145 -12.73 6.52 -10.97
N PHE A 146 -12.28 6.06 -12.13
CA PHE A 146 -13.05 5.13 -12.96
C PHE A 146 -13.08 3.69 -12.44
N ALA A 147 -12.21 3.33 -11.49
CA ALA A 147 -12.29 2.07 -10.74
C ALA A 147 -13.22 2.15 -9.53
N CYS A 148 -13.58 3.37 -9.09
CA CYS A 148 -14.44 3.58 -7.93
C CYS A 148 -15.91 3.30 -8.27
N ASN A 149 -16.55 2.48 -7.44
CA ASN A 149 -17.94 2.05 -7.66
C ASN A 149 -18.98 3.06 -7.13
N ALA A 150 -18.60 4.30 -6.80
CA ALA A 150 -19.50 5.29 -6.21
C ALA A 150 -20.38 4.71 -5.08
N CYS A 151 -19.72 4.03 -4.12
CA CYS A 151 -20.42 3.43 -2.98
C CYS A 151 -21.25 4.47 -2.25
N PRO A 152 -22.44 4.12 -1.75
CA PRO A 152 -23.32 5.05 -1.08
C PRO A 152 -22.66 5.66 0.15
N GLU A 153 -23.02 6.89 0.44
CA GLU A 153 -22.71 7.52 1.71
C GLU A 153 -23.42 6.82 2.87
N LYS A 154 -23.01 7.14 4.08
CA LYS A 154 -23.61 6.54 5.28
C LYS A 154 -25.12 6.80 5.30
N ARG A 155 -25.89 5.72 5.30
CA ARG A 155 -27.34 5.76 5.42
C ARG A 155 -27.84 4.58 6.25
N VAL A 156 -28.97 4.75 6.89
CA VAL A 156 -29.70 3.69 7.58
C VAL A 156 -30.98 3.46 6.80
N HIS A 157 -31.26 2.24 6.40
CA HIS A 157 -32.49 1.91 5.66
C HIS A 157 -33.06 0.57 6.06
N VAL A 158 -34.34 0.44 5.86
CA VAL A 158 -35.09 -0.80 6.08
C VAL A 158 -35.02 -1.65 4.83
N THR A 159 -34.74 -2.93 4.99
CA THR A 159 -34.74 -3.93 3.89
C THR A 159 -36.08 -4.64 3.82
N ASP A 160 -36.25 -5.43 2.75
CA ASP A 160 -37.46 -6.26 2.58
C ASP A 160 -37.65 -7.33 3.67
N GLY A 161 -36.62 -7.60 4.47
CA GLY A 161 -36.69 -8.47 5.64
C GLY A 161 -37.56 -7.93 6.80
N CYS A 162 -38.05 -6.68 6.73
CA CYS A 162 -38.91 -6.12 7.76
C CYS A 162 -40.25 -6.87 7.82
N GLN A 163 -40.61 -7.38 9.01
CA GLN A 163 -41.83 -8.14 9.25
C GLN A 163 -42.99 -7.27 9.77
N GLY A 164 -42.83 -5.94 9.92
CA GLY A 164 -43.86 -5.09 10.49
C GLY A 164 -44.28 -5.51 11.90
N CYS A 165 -43.34 -5.84 12.76
CA CYS A 165 -43.59 -6.37 14.10
C CYS A 165 -44.40 -5.37 14.94
N LEU A 166 -45.33 -5.91 15.79
CA LEU A 166 -46.24 -5.08 16.59
C LEU A 166 -45.51 -4.16 17.58
N ALA A 167 -44.38 -4.60 18.11
CA ALA A 167 -43.62 -3.84 19.14
C ALA A 167 -42.87 -2.61 18.57
N HIS A 168 -42.56 -2.58 17.27
CA HIS A 168 -41.84 -1.51 16.59
C HIS A 168 -40.65 -0.92 17.38
N PRO A 169 -39.73 -1.70 17.96
CA PRO A 169 -38.67 -1.17 18.80
C PRO A 169 -37.76 -0.19 18.08
N CYS A 170 -37.69 -0.26 16.74
CA CYS A 170 -36.96 0.67 15.92
C CYS A 170 -37.51 2.09 15.92
N MET A 171 -38.83 2.25 16.11
CA MET A 171 -39.48 3.55 16.26
C MET A 171 -39.20 4.12 17.66
N GLU A 172 -39.42 3.31 18.70
CA GLU A 172 -39.28 3.72 20.10
C GLU A 172 -37.84 4.18 20.45
N VAL A 173 -36.82 3.54 19.84
CA VAL A 173 -35.41 3.87 20.11
C VAL A 173 -34.91 5.08 19.33
N CYS A 174 -35.68 5.61 18.37
CA CYS A 174 -35.22 6.67 17.48
C CYS A 174 -35.25 8.04 18.18
N PRO A 175 -34.09 8.68 18.44
CA PRO A 175 -34.05 9.95 19.16
C PRO A 175 -34.53 11.15 18.32
N LYS A 176 -34.87 10.96 17.05
CA LYS A 176 -35.28 11.97 16.10
C LYS A 176 -36.64 11.67 15.45
N ASP A 177 -37.34 10.65 15.91
CA ASP A 177 -38.60 10.20 15.33
C ASP A 177 -38.57 10.04 13.82
N ALA A 178 -37.39 9.57 13.32
CA ALA A 178 -37.13 9.40 11.89
C ALA A 178 -37.67 8.06 11.35
N VAL A 179 -38.12 7.17 12.22
CA VAL A 179 -38.68 5.85 11.83
C VAL A 179 -40.20 5.94 11.95
N SER A 180 -40.90 5.60 10.89
CA SER A 180 -42.34 5.56 10.82
C SER A 180 -42.82 4.25 10.23
N LEU A 181 -44.11 3.94 10.36
CA LEU A 181 -44.77 2.81 9.75
C LEU A 181 -45.42 3.19 8.42
N ASP A 182 -45.08 2.54 7.35
CA ASP A 182 -45.89 2.60 6.13
C ASP A 182 -47.16 1.77 6.32
N ARG A 183 -48.29 2.45 6.36
CA ARG A 183 -49.60 1.83 6.61
C ARG A 183 -50.05 0.92 5.46
N THR A 184 -49.47 1.07 4.26
CA THR A 184 -49.82 0.27 3.09
C THR A 184 -49.14 -1.08 3.13
N THR A 185 -47.85 -1.10 3.47
CA THR A 185 -47.04 -2.31 3.48
C THR A 185 -46.90 -2.92 4.89
N GLY A 186 -47.24 -2.20 5.93
CA GLY A 186 -47.02 -2.60 7.33
C GLY A 186 -45.54 -2.59 7.74
N LYS A 187 -44.65 -2.14 6.89
CA LYS A 187 -43.19 -2.11 7.14
C LYS A 187 -42.76 -0.76 7.69
N SER A 188 -41.66 -0.79 8.46
CA SER A 188 -41.03 0.45 8.90
C SER A 188 -40.33 1.15 7.75
N VAL A 189 -40.34 2.50 7.75
CA VAL A 189 -39.65 3.38 6.79
C VAL A 189 -38.82 4.38 7.58
N ILE A 190 -37.68 4.76 7.05
CA ILE A 190 -36.78 5.74 7.67
C ILE A 190 -36.71 7.00 6.80
N ASP A 191 -37.15 8.10 7.39
CA ASP A 191 -36.99 9.43 6.83
C ASP A 191 -35.49 9.83 6.86
N GLN A 192 -34.86 9.91 5.69
CA GLN A 192 -33.43 10.19 5.57
C GLN A 192 -33.05 11.64 5.93
N GLU A 193 -34.00 12.60 5.88
CA GLU A 193 -33.76 13.97 6.23
C GLU A 193 -33.72 14.18 7.76
N LYS A 194 -34.58 13.45 8.48
CA LYS A 194 -34.58 13.44 9.95
C LYS A 194 -33.52 12.53 10.55
N CYS A 195 -33.09 11.52 9.81
CA CYS A 195 -32.22 10.48 10.31
C CYS A 195 -30.78 10.98 10.53
N ILE A 196 -30.31 10.95 11.79
CA ILE A 196 -28.93 11.29 12.16
C ILE A 196 -27.95 10.12 11.96
N LYS A 197 -28.40 9.03 11.34
CA LYS A 197 -27.58 7.87 10.95
C LYS A 197 -26.86 7.18 12.15
N CYS A 198 -27.43 7.26 13.36
CA CYS A 198 -26.83 6.70 14.58
C CYS A 198 -26.87 5.16 14.67
N GLY A 199 -27.74 4.50 13.90
CA GLY A 199 -27.84 3.03 13.86
C GLY A 199 -28.58 2.36 15.04
N ARG A 200 -29.13 3.11 16.01
CA ARG A 200 -29.84 2.53 17.15
C ARG A 200 -31.02 1.64 16.74
N CYS A 201 -31.78 2.04 15.71
CA CYS A 201 -32.87 1.23 15.18
C CYS A 201 -32.40 -0.12 14.61
N ALA A 202 -31.18 -0.18 14.04
CA ALA A 202 -30.60 -1.42 13.54
C ALA A 202 -30.23 -2.37 14.69
N SER A 203 -29.71 -1.84 15.81
CA SER A 203 -29.27 -2.66 16.94
C SER A 203 -30.41 -3.34 17.73
N VAL A 204 -31.63 -2.79 17.64
CA VAL A 204 -32.83 -3.34 18.33
C VAL A 204 -33.74 -4.17 17.41
N CYS A 205 -33.45 -4.25 16.13
CA CYS A 205 -34.25 -5.00 15.19
C CYS A 205 -33.98 -6.51 15.30
N SER A 206 -34.92 -7.27 15.86
CA SER A 206 -34.82 -8.74 16.04
C SER A 206 -34.67 -9.49 14.71
N TYR A 207 -35.11 -8.91 13.60
CA TYR A 207 -35.03 -9.52 12.27
C TYR A 207 -33.80 -9.07 11.47
N ASN A 208 -32.94 -8.21 12.04
CA ASN A 208 -31.81 -7.58 11.34
C ASN A 208 -32.23 -6.92 9.99
N ALA A 209 -33.48 -6.45 9.91
CA ALA A 209 -34.05 -5.87 8.70
C ALA A 209 -33.62 -4.42 8.47
N ILE A 210 -32.97 -3.78 9.44
CA ILE A 210 -32.45 -2.42 9.32
C ILE A 210 -30.93 -2.51 9.22
N ILE A 211 -30.39 -1.99 8.12
CA ILE A 211 -28.96 -2.01 7.88
C ILE A 211 -28.36 -0.60 7.83
N VAL A 212 -27.17 -0.49 8.40
CA VAL A 212 -26.34 0.71 8.27
C VAL A 212 -25.40 0.49 7.10
N GLN A 213 -25.67 1.16 5.99
CA GLN A 213 -24.84 1.09 4.79
C GLN A 213 -23.86 2.25 4.81
N GLU A 214 -22.60 1.98 4.58
CA GLU A 214 -21.54 2.99 4.59
C GLU A 214 -20.44 2.59 3.59
N ARG A 215 -19.83 3.62 2.98
CA ARG A 215 -18.70 3.43 2.08
C ARG A 215 -17.52 2.81 2.84
N PRO A 216 -17.01 1.62 2.45
CA PRO A 216 -15.99 0.92 3.23
C PRO A 216 -14.69 1.72 3.45
N CYS A 217 -14.25 2.49 2.43
CA CYS A 217 -13.05 3.31 2.55
C CYS A 217 -13.23 4.50 3.52
N ALA A 218 -14.43 5.12 3.57
CA ALA A 218 -14.74 6.18 4.52
C ALA A 218 -14.90 5.62 5.94
N LYS A 219 -15.62 4.50 6.09
CA LYS A 219 -15.77 3.81 7.37
C LYS A 219 -14.43 3.44 8.02
N ALA A 220 -13.45 3.06 7.20
CA ALA A 220 -12.12 2.72 7.68
C ALA A 220 -11.21 3.93 7.92
N CYS A 221 -11.66 5.16 7.60
CA CYS A 221 -10.86 6.37 7.73
C CYS A 221 -11.08 7.01 9.10
N GLY A 222 -10.13 6.81 10.03
CA GLY A 222 -10.18 7.45 11.35
C GLY A 222 -9.97 8.97 11.36
N MET A 223 -9.73 9.58 10.18
CA MET A 223 -9.51 11.04 10.03
C MET A 223 -10.66 11.74 9.32
N ASP A 224 -11.75 11.05 8.97
CA ASP A 224 -12.84 11.57 8.15
C ASP A 224 -12.36 12.31 6.88
N ALA A 225 -11.29 11.79 6.29
CA ALA A 225 -10.65 12.39 5.12
C ALA A 225 -11.25 11.93 3.79
N ILE A 226 -12.33 11.15 3.79
CA ILE A 226 -12.93 10.60 2.56
C ILE A 226 -14.38 11.02 2.43
N SER A 227 -14.65 11.79 1.41
CA SER A 227 -15.98 12.26 1.00
C SER A 227 -16.35 11.70 -0.38
N SER A 228 -17.55 12.07 -0.87
CA SER A 228 -17.95 11.90 -2.27
C SER A 228 -17.61 13.16 -3.06
N ASP A 229 -17.20 12.96 -4.32
CA ASP A 229 -17.20 14.03 -5.31
C ASP A 229 -18.60 14.17 -5.96
N GLU A 230 -18.75 15.08 -6.91
CA GLU A 230 -19.98 15.35 -7.68
C GLU A 230 -20.57 14.11 -8.38
N ASN A 231 -19.68 13.15 -8.74
CA ASN A 231 -20.06 11.89 -9.38
C ASN A 231 -20.26 10.75 -8.38
N GLY A 232 -20.32 11.05 -7.08
CA GLY A 232 -20.40 10.05 -6.03
C GLY A 232 -19.13 9.19 -5.85
N LYS A 233 -18.03 9.51 -6.52
CA LYS A 233 -16.77 8.80 -6.37
C LYS A 233 -16.03 9.24 -5.11
N ALA A 234 -15.19 8.35 -4.57
CA ALA A 234 -14.39 8.70 -3.40
C ALA A 234 -13.42 9.85 -3.72
N ASN A 235 -13.36 10.82 -2.83
CA ASN A 235 -12.40 11.90 -2.84
C ASN A 235 -11.65 11.96 -1.51
N ILE A 236 -10.33 12.17 -1.55
CA ILE A 236 -9.49 12.22 -0.36
C ILE A 236 -9.11 13.68 -0.10
N ASP A 237 -9.45 14.17 1.09
CA ASP A 237 -8.92 15.40 1.63
C ASP A 237 -7.50 15.15 2.14
N TYR A 238 -6.52 15.61 1.38
CA TYR A 238 -5.10 15.38 1.69
C TYR A 238 -4.59 16.19 2.87
N ASP A 239 -5.26 17.26 3.25
CA ASP A 239 -4.92 18.05 4.45
C ASP A 239 -5.27 17.27 5.72
N LYS A 240 -6.31 16.46 5.68
CA LYS A 240 -6.68 15.55 6.77
C LYS A 240 -5.92 14.22 6.69
N CYS A 241 -5.61 13.74 5.51
CA CYS A 241 -5.05 12.40 5.29
C CYS A 241 -3.68 12.24 5.95
N VAL A 242 -3.50 11.14 6.69
CA VAL A 242 -2.24 10.74 7.31
C VAL A 242 -1.55 9.58 6.61
N SER A 243 -1.98 9.24 5.40
CA SER A 243 -1.41 8.18 4.54
C SER A 243 -1.32 6.80 5.22
N CYS A 244 -2.22 6.48 6.16
CA CYS A 244 -2.21 5.19 6.88
C CYS A 244 -2.53 3.98 6.00
N GLY A 245 -3.18 4.17 4.84
CA GLY A 245 -3.52 3.11 3.89
C GLY A 245 -4.77 2.28 4.23
N GLN A 246 -5.49 2.58 5.32
CA GLN A 246 -6.70 1.82 5.70
C GLN A 246 -7.78 1.82 4.61
N CYS A 247 -7.99 2.95 3.96
CA CYS A 247 -8.93 3.07 2.83
C CYS A 247 -8.59 2.14 1.65
N LEU A 248 -7.29 1.89 1.42
CA LEU A 248 -6.81 1.03 0.35
C LEU A 248 -7.08 -0.44 0.67
N VAL A 249 -6.88 -0.85 1.94
CA VAL A 249 -7.14 -2.23 2.40
C VAL A 249 -8.64 -2.54 2.35
N ASN A 250 -9.47 -1.57 2.73
CA ASN A 250 -10.92 -1.77 2.87
C ASN A 250 -11.71 -1.49 1.57
N CYS A 251 -11.07 -1.10 0.46
CA CYS A 251 -11.77 -0.89 -0.80
C CYS A 251 -11.99 -2.21 -1.56
N PRO A 252 -13.22 -2.76 -1.61
CA PRO A 252 -13.48 -4.05 -2.27
C PRO A 252 -13.37 -3.97 -3.79
N PHE A 253 -13.38 -2.78 -4.38
CA PHE A 253 -13.22 -2.55 -5.81
C PHE A 253 -11.77 -2.30 -6.22
N GLY A 254 -10.86 -2.23 -5.24
CA GLY A 254 -9.47 -1.92 -5.49
C GLY A 254 -9.26 -0.55 -6.16
N ALA A 255 -10.17 0.40 -5.97
CA ALA A 255 -10.08 1.72 -6.58
C ALA A 255 -9.00 2.61 -5.95
N ILE A 256 -8.53 2.27 -4.75
CA ILE A 256 -7.50 3.03 -4.07
C ILE A 256 -6.16 2.32 -4.23
N ALA A 257 -5.14 3.07 -4.59
CA ALA A 257 -3.79 2.57 -4.79
C ALA A 257 -2.76 3.55 -4.22
N ASP A 258 -1.61 3.01 -3.82
CA ASP A 258 -0.47 3.77 -3.34
C ASP A 258 0.68 3.76 -4.35
N LYS A 259 1.51 4.78 -4.30
CA LYS A 259 2.75 4.84 -5.07
C LYS A 259 3.79 3.86 -4.52
N SER A 260 4.60 3.29 -5.40
CA SER A 260 5.71 2.40 -5.07
C SER A 260 7.02 2.93 -5.64
N GLN A 261 8.14 2.46 -5.11
CA GLN A 261 9.48 2.73 -5.61
C GLN A 261 10.24 1.44 -5.99
N ILE A 262 9.50 0.40 -6.36
CA ILE A 262 10.12 -0.88 -6.74
C ILE A 262 11.00 -0.74 -7.98
N PHE A 263 10.58 0.07 -8.94
CA PHE A 263 11.33 0.34 -10.16
C PHE A 263 12.67 1.00 -9.85
N GLN A 264 12.66 2.11 -9.09
CA GLN A 264 13.85 2.86 -8.70
C GLN A 264 14.80 2.00 -7.84
N THR A 265 14.26 1.20 -6.92
CA THR A 265 15.06 0.27 -6.10
C THR A 265 15.85 -0.71 -6.95
N ILE A 266 15.20 -1.31 -7.96
CA ILE A 266 15.85 -2.28 -8.83
C ILE A 266 16.87 -1.59 -9.75
N ARG A 267 16.55 -0.40 -10.26
CA ARG A 267 17.50 0.39 -11.07
C ARG A 267 18.75 0.76 -10.27
N ALA A 268 18.60 1.17 -9.00
CA ALA A 268 19.72 1.43 -8.12
C ALA A 268 20.59 0.16 -7.89
N ILE A 269 19.97 -1.01 -7.76
CA ILE A 269 20.71 -2.29 -7.68
C ILE A 269 21.47 -2.56 -8.99
N GLN A 270 20.85 -2.30 -10.15
CA GLN A 270 21.44 -2.55 -11.46
C GLN A 270 22.57 -1.55 -11.80
N SER A 271 22.54 -0.33 -11.27
CA SER A 271 23.62 0.65 -11.45
C SER A 271 24.90 0.30 -10.70
N GLY A 272 24.90 -0.77 -9.89
CA GLY A 272 26.06 -1.22 -9.13
C GLY A 272 26.25 -0.53 -7.79
N GLU A 273 25.25 0.25 -7.34
CA GLU A 273 25.28 0.89 -6.04
C GLU A 273 25.12 -0.12 -4.90
N LYS A 274 25.65 0.21 -3.73
CA LYS A 274 25.50 -0.60 -2.52
C LYS A 274 24.13 -0.37 -1.89
N VAL A 275 23.13 -1.11 -2.36
CA VAL A 275 21.76 -1.04 -1.84
C VAL A 275 21.59 -2.02 -0.68
N TYR A 276 21.20 -1.52 0.48
CA TYR A 276 20.93 -2.29 1.69
C TYR A 276 19.45 -2.35 1.96
N ALA A 277 18.93 -3.53 2.30
CA ALA A 277 17.54 -3.71 2.68
C ALA A 277 17.34 -3.61 4.19
N ALA A 278 16.43 -2.76 4.63
CA ALA A 278 15.88 -2.74 5.99
C ALA A 278 14.47 -3.36 5.96
N VAL A 279 14.32 -4.59 6.47
CA VAL A 279 13.09 -5.37 6.32
C VAL A 279 12.24 -5.27 7.59
N ALA A 280 10.95 -4.90 7.41
CA ALA A 280 10.00 -4.84 8.51
C ALA A 280 9.71 -6.23 9.10
N PRO A 281 9.47 -6.36 10.42
CA PRO A 281 9.15 -7.66 11.05
C PRO A 281 7.93 -8.38 10.48
N ALA A 282 7.07 -7.63 9.78
CA ALA A 282 5.86 -8.16 9.13
C ALA A 282 6.13 -9.24 8.06
N PHE A 283 7.38 -9.48 7.65
CA PHE A 283 7.72 -10.54 6.71
C PHE A 283 7.49 -11.95 7.27
N VAL A 284 7.51 -12.09 8.60
CA VAL A 284 7.39 -13.39 9.27
C VAL A 284 6.06 -14.05 8.93
N GLY A 285 6.16 -15.27 8.38
CA GLY A 285 4.99 -16.07 7.98
C GLY A 285 4.35 -15.69 6.64
N GLN A 286 4.85 -14.64 5.93
CA GLN A 286 4.28 -14.25 4.64
C GLN A 286 4.68 -15.15 3.47
N PHE A 287 5.85 -15.74 3.56
CA PHE A 287 6.40 -16.63 2.51
C PHE A 287 6.25 -18.12 2.87
N GLY A 288 5.35 -18.42 3.81
CA GLY A 288 5.13 -19.78 4.31
C GLY A 288 6.12 -20.19 5.42
N PRO A 289 5.81 -21.31 6.14
CA PRO A 289 6.53 -21.70 7.37
C PRO A 289 7.97 -22.15 7.12
N LYS A 290 8.33 -22.50 5.88
CA LYS A 290 9.67 -22.97 5.53
C LYS A 290 10.65 -21.83 5.20
N VAL A 291 10.18 -20.58 5.11
CA VAL A 291 11.05 -19.43 4.84
C VAL A 291 11.49 -18.80 6.15
N THR A 292 12.72 -19.08 6.52
CA THR A 292 13.39 -18.49 7.68
C THR A 292 13.96 -17.11 7.33
N PRO A 293 14.28 -16.26 8.34
CA PRO A 293 14.97 -14.98 8.10
C PRO A 293 16.26 -15.14 7.30
N GLY A 294 17.04 -16.20 7.57
CA GLY A 294 18.27 -16.49 6.81
C GLY A 294 18.02 -16.81 5.32
N LYS A 295 16.95 -17.54 5.00
CA LYS A 295 16.56 -17.79 3.61
C LYS A 295 16.10 -16.51 2.91
N LEU A 296 15.34 -15.64 3.60
CA LEU A 296 14.93 -14.35 3.08
C LEU A 296 16.15 -13.48 2.78
N ARG A 297 17.12 -13.40 3.73
CA ARG A 297 18.37 -12.68 3.54
C ARG A 297 19.15 -13.18 2.33
N ALA A 298 19.30 -14.49 2.18
CA ALA A 298 19.97 -15.10 1.04
C ALA A 298 19.27 -14.79 -0.29
N ALA A 299 17.94 -14.87 -0.34
CA ALA A 299 17.15 -14.52 -1.52
C ALA A 299 17.31 -13.06 -1.91
N MET A 300 17.29 -12.16 -0.95
CA MET A 300 17.45 -10.71 -1.22
C MET A 300 18.88 -10.40 -1.70
N LYS A 301 19.90 -11.05 -1.15
CA LYS A 301 21.27 -10.92 -1.66
C LYS A 301 21.38 -11.46 -3.10
N ALA A 302 20.67 -12.53 -3.43
CA ALA A 302 20.60 -13.04 -4.79
C ALA A 302 19.87 -12.08 -5.77
N LEU A 303 18.97 -11.22 -5.27
CA LEU A 303 18.36 -10.13 -6.05
C LEU A 303 19.30 -8.93 -6.24
N GLY A 304 20.46 -8.90 -5.60
CA GLY A 304 21.48 -7.87 -5.76
C GLY A 304 21.60 -6.88 -4.60
N PHE A 305 20.84 -7.06 -3.50
CA PHE A 305 21.08 -6.28 -2.30
C PHE A 305 22.46 -6.59 -1.70
N ALA A 306 23.18 -5.55 -1.27
CA ALA A 306 24.50 -5.71 -0.64
C ALA A 306 24.38 -6.46 0.71
N ASP A 307 23.41 -6.11 1.53
CA ASP A 307 23.02 -6.88 2.72
C ASP A 307 21.58 -6.56 3.16
N VAL A 308 21.10 -7.30 4.19
CA VAL A 308 19.72 -7.23 4.69
C VAL A 308 19.73 -7.12 6.21
N PHE A 309 19.02 -6.15 6.73
CA PHE A 309 18.90 -5.89 8.17
C PHE A 309 17.43 -5.98 8.60
N GLU A 310 17.20 -6.60 9.74
CA GLU A 310 15.87 -6.67 10.33
C GLU A 310 15.61 -5.41 11.16
N VAL A 311 14.52 -4.71 10.83
CA VAL A 311 14.12 -3.49 11.56
C VAL A 311 13.68 -3.80 13.00
N ALA A 312 13.46 -5.07 13.33
CA ALA A 312 13.21 -5.52 14.71
C ALA A 312 14.36 -5.12 15.67
N ILE A 313 15.62 -5.18 15.22
CA ILE A 313 16.77 -4.75 16.00
C ILE A 313 16.65 -3.25 16.35
N GLY A 314 16.27 -2.43 15.38
CA GLY A 314 15.99 -1.01 15.64
C GLY A 314 14.80 -0.80 16.56
N ALA A 315 13.82 -1.69 16.55
CA ALA A 315 12.67 -1.62 17.46
C ALA A 315 13.08 -1.89 18.91
N ASP A 316 13.95 -2.86 19.18
CA ASP A 316 14.48 -3.15 20.51
C ASP A 316 15.26 -1.96 21.07
N LEU A 317 16.10 -1.34 20.24
CA LEU A 317 16.85 -0.14 20.62
C LEU A 317 15.95 1.07 20.89
N CYS A 318 14.92 1.27 20.04
CA CYS A 318 13.93 2.33 20.27
C CYS A 318 13.14 2.10 21.56
N ALA A 319 12.73 0.87 21.83
CA ALA A 319 11.99 0.53 23.06
C ALA A 319 12.84 0.80 24.32
N LYS A 320 14.13 0.50 24.27
CA LYS A 320 15.06 0.83 25.37
C LYS A 320 15.15 2.33 25.59
N GLN A 321 15.33 3.11 24.52
CA GLN A 321 15.40 4.58 24.62
C GLN A 321 14.09 5.17 25.17
N GLU A 322 12.94 4.74 24.63
CA GLU A 322 11.64 5.21 25.10
C GLU A 322 11.38 4.84 26.56
N ALA A 323 11.85 3.67 27.03
CA ALA A 323 11.75 3.29 28.44
C ALA A 323 12.61 4.19 29.35
N GLU A 324 13.83 4.53 28.92
CA GLU A 324 14.70 5.45 29.64
C GLU A 324 14.11 6.87 29.74
N ASP A 325 13.53 7.36 28.61
CA ASP A 325 12.87 8.65 28.56
C ASP A 325 11.60 8.66 29.41
N PHE A 326 10.79 7.60 29.37
CA PHE A 326 9.61 7.43 30.22
C PHE A 326 9.95 7.53 31.72
N LEU A 327 11.00 6.82 32.18
CA LEU A 327 11.41 6.83 33.57
C LEU A 327 11.94 8.20 34.05
N LYS A 328 12.41 9.05 33.15
CA LYS A 328 12.89 10.40 33.45
C LYS A 328 11.78 11.44 33.48
N GLU A 329 10.80 11.31 32.56
CA GLU A 329 9.85 12.38 32.28
C GLU A 329 8.47 12.13 32.90
N VAL A 330 8.10 10.86 33.19
CA VAL A 330 6.79 10.52 33.75
C VAL A 330 6.89 10.07 35.20
N PRO A 331 6.07 10.61 36.13
CA PRO A 331 4.99 11.57 35.93
C PRO A 331 5.42 13.05 36.06
N ASP A 332 6.68 13.35 36.40
CA ASP A 332 7.11 14.64 36.88
C ASP A 332 6.99 15.76 35.81
N GLU A 333 7.42 15.50 34.58
CA GLU A 333 7.37 16.46 33.47
C GLU A 333 6.15 16.22 32.55
N LEU A 334 5.78 14.96 32.34
CA LEU A 334 4.68 14.55 31.49
C LEU A 334 3.68 13.68 32.24
N PRO A 335 2.37 13.89 32.05
CA PRO A 335 1.34 13.05 32.66
C PRO A 335 1.32 11.61 32.13
N PHE A 336 1.81 11.41 30.92
CA PHE A 336 2.01 10.11 30.26
C PHE A 336 2.95 10.28 29.06
N MET A 337 3.50 9.19 28.56
CA MET A 337 4.24 9.15 27.30
C MET A 337 3.56 8.21 26.31
N ALA A 338 3.43 8.65 25.07
CA ALA A 338 2.90 7.88 23.97
C ALA A 338 3.99 7.59 22.94
N THR A 339 4.12 6.35 22.49
CA THR A 339 5.18 5.95 21.54
C THR A 339 4.99 6.57 20.16
N SER A 340 6.06 6.79 19.41
CA SER A 340 6.02 7.44 18.09
C SER A 340 6.35 6.51 16.91
N CYS A 341 6.45 5.21 17.13
CA CYS A 341 6.87 4.24 16.11
C CYS A 341 5.97 4.19 14.87
N CYS A 342 4.68 4.61 14.97
CA CYS A 342 3.75 4.69 13.86
C CYS A 342 3.58 6.15 13.39
N PRO A 343 4.12 6.55 12.22
CA PRO A 343 4.04 7.93 11.75
C PRO A 343 2.61 8.42 11.45
N ALA A 344 1.71 7.53 11.01
CA ALA A 344 0.30 7.87 10.82
C ALA A 344 -0.37 8.21 12.14
N TRP A 345 -0.13 7.39 13.17
CA TRP A 345 -0.67 7.61 14.50
C TRP A 345 -0.14 8.92 15.12
N SER A 346 1.17 9.15 15.05
CA SER A 346 1.78 10.37 15.60
C SER A 346 1.22 11.64 14.95
N VAL A 347 1.03 11.64 13.62
CA VAL A 347 0.44 12.78 12.90
C VAL A 347 -1.04 12.93 13.25
N MET A 348 -1.79 11.83 13.32
CA MET A 348 -3.20 11.83 13.73
C MET A 348 -3.35 12.39 15.15
N ALA A 349 -2.58 11.90 16.11
CA ALA A 349 -2.65 12.35 17.49
C ALA A 349 -2.33 13.85 17.63
N LYS A 350 -1.30 14.33 16.94
CA LYS A 350 -0.97 15.78 16.92
C LYS A 350 -2.06 16.65 16.28
N LYS A 351 -2.80 16.12 15.29
CA LYS A 351 -3.90 16.86 14.65
C LYS A 351 -5.18 16.87 15.49
N LEU A 352 -5.53 15.75 16.12
CA LEU A 352 -6.78 15.58 16.86
C LEU A 352 -6.69 15.98 18.33
N PHE A 353 -5.49 15.88 18.91
CA PHE A 353 -5.20 16.14 20.33
C PHE A 353 -3.95 17.00 20.47
N PRO A 354 -3.95 18.24 19.94
CA PRO A 354 -2.78 19.11 19.95
C PRO A 354 -2.27 19.43 21.36
N GLU A 355 -3.14 19.43 22.36
CA GLU A 355 -2.81 19.65 23.77
C GLU A 355 -1.89 18.55 24.33
N HIS A 356 -1.97 17.34 23.78
CA HIS A 356 -1.12 16.19 24.18
C HIS A 356 0.07 15.98 23.25
N ALA A 357 0.32 16.88 22.30
CA ALA A 357 1.38 16.70 21.31
C ALA A 357 2.78 16.55 21.95
N LYS A 358 3.01 17.19 23.10
CA LYS A 358 4.25 17.08 23.89
C LYS A 358 4.47 15.72 24.54
N CYS A 359 3.39 14.96 24.77
CA CYS A 359 3.47 13.62 25.36
C CYS A 359 3.85 12.53 24.34
N ILE A 360 3.99 12.89 23.06
CA ILE A 360 4.40 11.94 22.02
C ILE A 360 5.92 11.88 22.00
N SER A 361 6.48 10.68 22.24
CA SER A 361 7.92 10.42 22.24
C SER A 361 8.61 11.00 21.00
N MET A 362 9.76 11.62 21.22
CA MET A 362 10.62 12.14 20.16
C MET A 362 11.69 11.14 19.72
N ALA A 363 11.68 9.91 20.26
CA ALA A 363 12.57 8.84 19.84
C ALA A 363 12.45 8.57 18.35
N LEU A 364 13.54 8.16 17.73
CA LEU A 364 13.54 7.77 16.33
C LEU A 364 12.65 6.55 16.13
N THR A 365 11.97 6.48 15.00
CA THR A 365 11.24 5.25 14.68
C THR A 365 12.22 4.11 14.36
N PRO A 366 11.84 2.83 14.59
CA PRO A 366 12.68 1.68 14.27
C PRO A 366 13.27 1.70 12.86
N MET A 367 12.47 2.09 11.87
CA MET A 367 12.92 2.24 10.49
C MET A 367 14.05 3.25 10.35
N THR A 368 13.86 4.44 10.90
CA THR A 368 14.84 5.54 10.81
C THR A 368 16.10 5.21 11.57
N LEU A 369 15.98 4.62 12.77
CA LEU A 369 17.14 4.22 13.58
C LEU A 369 17.97 3.15 12.86
N THR A 370 17.33 2.08 12.35
CA THR A 370 18.01 1.04 11.57
C THR A 370 18.74 1.64 10.36
N ALA A 371 18.08 2.53 9.62
CA ALA A 371 18.70 3.18 8.46
C ALA A 371 19.91 4.04 8.84
N ARG A 372 19.85 4.78 9.96
CA ARG A 372 20.99 5.55 10.46
C ARG A 372 22.15 4.67 10.89
N LEU A 373 21.90 3.56 11.58
CA LEU A 373 22.92 2.59 11.96
C LEU A 373 23.61 1.98 10.74
N ILE A 374 22.85 1.63 9.70
CA ILE A 374 23.43 1.13 8.44
C ILE A 374 24.33 2.21 7.82
N LYS A 375 23.88 3.45 7.76
CA LYS A 375 24.65 4.58 7.20
C LYS A 375 25.90 4.93 8.03
N GLN A 376 25.85 4.78 9.34
CA GLN A 376 26.99 5.01 10.22
C GLN A 376 28.15 4.05 9.93
N HIS A 377 27.84 2.79 9.64
CA HIS A 377 28.84 1.77 9.28
C HIS A 377 29.18 1.76 7.79
N ASN A 378 28.29 2.24 6.96
CA ASN A 378 28.42 2.26 5.49
C ASN A 378 27.92 3.61 4.96
N PRO A 379 28.74 4.69 4.98
CA PRO A 379 28.31 6.04 4.59
C PRO A 379 27.71 6.12 3.19
N ASP A 380 28.25 5.36 2.23
CA ASP A 380 27.81 5.32 0.84
C ASP A 380 26.60 4.40 0.60
N ALA A 381 26.08 3.77 1.66
CA ALA A 381 24.95 2.84 1.52
C ALA A 381 23.69 3.58 1.05
N ARG A 382 22.99 3.02 0.07
CA ARG A 382 21.58 3.35 -0.18
C ARG A 382 20.70 2.40 0.63
N VAL A 383 19.88 2.92 1.51
CA VAL A 383 19.02 2.11 2.39
C VAL A 383 17.60 2.10 1.85
N VAL A 384 17.06 0.91 1.68
CA VAL A 384 15.68 0.67 1.21
C VAL A 384 14.89 -0.01 2.32
N PHE A 385 13.82 0.63 2.77
CA PHE A 385 12.89 0.00 3.71
C PHE A 385 11.87 -0.85 2.96
N ILE A 386 11.75 -2.12 3.33
CA ILE A 386 10.78 -3.06 2.76
C ILE A 386 9.78 -3.44 3.84
N GLY A 387 8.55 -2.96 3.69
CA GLY A 387 7.50 -3.18 4.67
C GLY A 387 6.10 -2.75 4.21
N PRO A 388 5.04 -3.16 4.95
CA PRO A 388 3.64 -2.99 4.53
C PRO A 388 3.07 -1.60 4.74
N CYS A 389 3.76 -0.73 5.47
CA CYS A 389 3.18 0.49 5.99
C CYS A 389 3.27 1.66 4.99
N ALA A 390 2.12 2.10 4.47
CA ALA A 390 2.07 3.26 3.59
C ALA A 390 2.56 4.56 4.28
N ALA A 391 2.29 4.74 5.57
CA ALA A 391 2.73 5.92 6.32
C ALA A 391 4.26 6.00 6.49
N LYS A 392 4.98 4.87 6.43
CA LYS A 392 6.44 4.87 6.43
C LYS A 392 7.03 5.55 5.19
N LYS A 393 6.31 5.53 4.06
CA LYS A 393 6.68 6.30 2.87
C LYS A 393 6.63 7.81 3.14
N LEU A 394 5.59 8.27 3.86
CA LEU A 394 5.48 9.67 4.27
C LEU A 394 6.61 10.07 5.23
N GLU A 395 6.98 9.20 6.15
CA GLU A 395 8.11 9.42 7.05
C GLU A 395 9.43 9.54 6.29
N ALA A 396 9.69 8.64 5.34
CA ALA A 396 10.88 8.65 4.49
C ALA A 396 11.04 9.96 3.69
N MET A 397 9.95 10.67 3.40
CA MET A 397 9.98 11.97 2.70
C MET A 397 10.43 13.13 3.59
N ARG A 398 10.44 12.98 4.91
CA ARG A 398 10.85 14.06 5.82
C ARG A 398 12.33 14.40 5.63
N ARG A 399 12.67 15.70 5.63
CA ARG A 399 14.06 16.16 5.43
C ARG A 399 15.05 15.49 6.39
N SER A 400 14.67 15.27 7.65
CA SER A 400 15.48 14.62 8.67
C SER A 400 15.72 13.12 8.44
N VAL A 401 14.98 12.49 7.54
CA VAL A 401 15.04 11.05 7.24
C VAL A 401 15.64 10.77 5.86
N ARG A 402 15.47 11.66 4.90
CA ARG A 402 15.96 11.50 3.52
C ARG A 402 17.46 11.21 3.42
N SER A 403 18.26 11.73 4.35
CA SER A 403 19.72 11.52 4.39
C SER A 403 20.10 10.06 4.71
N CYS A 404 19.24 9.31 5.36
CA CYS A 404 19.55 7.93 5.75
C CYS A 404 18.68 6.86 5.08
N LEU A 405 17.52 7.23 4.51
CA LEU A 405 16.58 6.30 3.89
C LEU A 405 16.17 6.82 2.51
N LEU A 406 16.49 6.06 1.47
CA LEU A 406 16.25 6.49 0.09
C LEU A 406 14.90 6.04 -0.43
N TYR A 407 14.55 4.76 -0.24
CA TYR A 407 13.34 4.17 -0.81
C TYR A 407 12.54 3.39 0.22
N THR A 408 11.22 3.31 -0.02
CA THR A 408 10.32 2.40 0.69
C THR A 408 9.48 1.64 -0.32
N SER A 409 9.48 0.31 -0.23
CA SER A 409 8.65 -0.54 -1.08
C SER A 409 7.73 -1.40 -0.23
N PRO A 410 6.41 -1.40 -0.50
CA PRO A 410 5.51 -2.31 0.18
C PRO A 410 5.65 -3.71 -0.42
N SER A 411 5.55 -4.73 0.41
CA SER A 411 5.31 -6.08 -0.07
C SER A 411 3.88 -6.19 -0.62
N PRO A 412 3.66 -6.89 -1.74
CA PRO A 412 2.33 -7.11 -2.29
C PRO A 412 1.38 -7.88 -1.36
N ARG A 413 1.92 -8.60 -0.38
CA ARG A 413 1.17 -9.47 0.56
C ARG A 413 0.85 -8.82 1.89
N ASP A 414 1.36 -7.64 2.15
CA ASP A 414 1.40 -7.01 3.48
C ASP A 414 0.06 -6.59 4.06
N ARG A 415 -1.06 -6.82 3.39
CA ARG A 415 -2.33 -6.22 3.77
C ARG A 415 -3.39 -7.17 4.28
N SER A 416 -3.10 -8.47 4.29
CA SER A 416 -4.03 -9.48 4.82
C SER A 416 -3.83 -9.78 6.31
N VAL A 417 -2.85 -9.18 6.97
CA VAL A 417 -2.38 -9.59 8.31
C VAL A 417 -2.89 -8.72 9.46
N SER A 418 -3.54 -7.61 9.19
CA SER A 418 -4.07 -6.73 10.25
C SER A 418 -5.55 -7.00 10.53
N ARG A 419 -5.87 -8.20 10.99
CA ARG A 419 -7.08 -8.53 11.76
C ARG A 419 -6.73 -9.48 12.87
#